data_17679730bc1a994a605d1412a5283292
#
_entry.id   17679730bc1a994a605d1412a5283292
#
_cell.length_a   1.000
_cell.length_b   1.000
_cell.length_c   1.000
_cell.angle_alpha   90.00
_cell.angle_beta   90.00
_cell.angle_gamma   90.00
#
_symmetry.space_group_name_H-M   'P 1'
#
loop_
_entity.id
_entity.type
_entity.pdbx_description
1 polymer ?
#
loop_
_entity_poly.entity_id
_entity_poly.type
_entity_poly.pdbx_seq_one_letter_code
_entity_poly.pdbx_strand_id
1 'polypeptide(L)'
;MGAETQSGAEALLKELEQKKANALKAIEEEFRSNLKELEENTRKEIEAIIKKAEADAKSKAQAETNRIIGAARLEAKRIIFDATDKMMTHNIKKLQDILKSYASTESYKKLVVDMAKYATSRLGKGAFIACRKEDKQLLNDKGFKIADNELQCIGGIKAFDSSKTLELDLTFEELLRMKKEQLTAEIMEKIE
;
A
#
# COMPACT_ATOMS: atom_id res chain seq x y z
N MET A 1 -19.50 38.26 101.37
CA MET A 1 -18.91 38.66 100.11
C MET A 1 -18.02 37.60 99.47
N GLY A 2 -17.59 36.50 100.09
CA GLY A 2 -16.72 35.50 99.47
C GLY A 2 -17.42 34.33 98.73
N ALA A 3 -18.69 34.05 99.05
CA ALA A 3 -19.40 32.93 98.48
C ALA A 3 -20.02 33.18 97.07
N GLU A 4 -20.42 34.42 96.80
CA GLU A 4 -21.02 34.83 95.51
C GLU A 4 -19.97 34.93 94.38
N THR A 5 -18.75 35.32 94.74
CA THR A 5 -17.63 35.40 93.80
C THR A 5 -17.08 34.03 93.40
N GLN A 6 -17.13 32.99 94.27
CA GLN A 6 -16.76 31.64 94.00
C GLN A 6 -17.77 30.95 93.06
N SER A 7 -19.09 31.16 93.28
CA SER A 7 -20.15 30.63 92.43
C SER A 7 -20.09 31.21 91.01
N GLY A 8 -19.71 32.48 90.83
CA GLY A 8 -19.55 33.12 89.53
C GLY A 8 -18.33 32.60 88.73
N ALA A 9 -17.22 32.32 89.45
CA ALA A 9 -16.01 31.70 88.79
C ALA A 9 -16.21 30.23 88.32
N GLU A 10 -16.94 29.46 89.13
CA GLU A 10 -17.30 28.07 88.75
C GLU A 10 -18.24 28.04 87.58
N ALA A 11 -19.21 28.96 87.47
CA ALA A 11 -20.08 29.06 86.31
C ALA A 11 -19.33 29.43 84.99
N LEU A 12 -18.38 30.34 85.07
CA LEU A 12 -17.51 30.78 83.99
C LEU A 12 -16.59 29.60 83.54
N LEU A 13 -16.00 28.85 84.45
CA LEU A 13 -15.19 27.65 84.15
C LEU A 13 -15.99 26.62 83.42
N LYS A 14 -17.20 26.34 83.87
CA LYS A 14 -18.11 25.40 83.24
C LYS A 14 -18.53 25.81 81.80
N GLU A 15 -18.77 27.10 81.60
CA GLU A 15 -19.05 27.66 80.28
C GLU A 15 -17.85 27.58 79.35
N LEU A 16 -16.63 27.82 79.83
CA LEU A 16 -15.39 27.69 79.11
C LEU A 16 -15.11 26.19 78.70
N GLU A 17 -15.34 25.26 79.64
CA GLU A 17 -15.22 23.82 79.36
C GLU A 17 -16.23 23.38 78.30
N GLN A 18 -17.46 23.88 78.35
CA GLN A 18 -18.51 23.58 77.38
C GLN A 18 -18.16 24.16 75.99
N LYS A 19 -17.69 25.39 75.95
CA LYS A 19 -17.20 26.00 74.71
C LYS A 19 -16.03 25.24 74.13
N LYS A 20 -15.05 24.80 74.94
CA LYS A 20 -13.91 23.96 74.52
C LYS A 20 -14.38 22.62 73.98
N ALA A 21 -15.31 21.94 74.66
CA ALA A 21 -15.85 20.66 74.23
C ALA A 21 -16.62 20.79 72.90
N ASN A 22 -17.40 21.84 72.72
CA ASN A 22 -18.12 22.10 71.48
C ASN A 22 -17.14 22.45 70.31
N ALA A 23 -16.10 23.25 70.57
CA ALA A 23 -15.07 23.53 69.58
C ALA A 23 -14.28 22.31 69.15
N LEU A 24 -13.93 21.44 70.12
CA LEU A 24 -13.26 20.15 69.79
C LEU A 24 -14.14 19.24 68.91
N LYS A 25 -15.46 19.12 69.27
CA LYS A 25 -16.41 18.36 68.45
C LYS A 25 -16.53 18.89 67.02
N ALA A 26 -16.64 20.20 66.90
CA ALA A 26 -16.72 20.82 65.55
C ALA A 26 -15.45 20.57 64.73
N ILE A 27 -14.26 20.63 65.31
CA ILE A 27 -13.00 20.31 64.67
C ILE A 27 -12.94 18.84 64.27
N GLU A 28 -13.38 17.93 65.16
CA GLU A 28 -13.41 16.48 64.85
C GLU A 28 -14.39 16.17 63.71
N GLU A 29 -15.54 16.80 63.67
CA GLU A 29 -16.56 16.61 62.62
C GLU A 29 -16.03 17.17 61.28
N GLU A 30 -15.44 18.34 61.28
CA GLU A 30 -14.79 18.92 60.10
C GLU A 30 -13.65 18.02 59.59
N PHE A 31 -12.78 17.57 60.49
CA PHE A 31 -11.71 16.66 60.15
C PHE A 31 -12.21 15.36 59.50
N ARG A 32 -13.23 14.71 60.08
CA ARG A 32 -13.86 13.51 59.53
C ARG A 32 -14.52 13.76 58.19
N SER A 33 -15.13 14.92 58.00
CA SER A 33 -15.71 15.29 56.70
C SER A 33 -14.63 15.47 55.61
N ASN A 34 -13.57 16.21 55.94
CA ASN A 34 -12.46 16.43 55.04
C ASN A 34 -11.74 15.10 54.67
N LEU A 35 -11.61 14.21 55.66
CA LEU A 35 -11.01 12.90 55.43
C LEU A 35 -11.82 12.04 54.47
N LYS A 36 -13.16 11.99 54.64
CA LYS A 36 -14.06 11.34 53.72
C LYS A 36 -14.02 11.89 52.32
N GLU A 37 -14.02 13.20 52.20
CA GLU A 37 -13.93 13.87 50.90
C GLU A 37 -12.59 13.55 50.19
N LEU A 38 -11.49 13.56 50.93
CA LEU A 38 -10.17 13.17 50.39
C LEU A 38 -10.14 11.73 49.94
N GLU A 39 -10.69 10.80 50.73
CA GLU A 39 -10.78 9.38 50.38
C GLU A 39 -11.64 9.14 49.11
N GLU A 40 -12.77 9.82 48.98
CA GLU A 40 -13.64 9.73 47.80
C GLU A 40 -12.96 10.30 46.55
N ASN A 41 -12.31 11.43 46.67
CA ASN A 41 -11.60 12.07 45.58
C ASN A 41 -10.41 11.19 45.11
N THR A 42 -9.62 10.70 46.07
CA THR A 42 -8.50 9.80 45.77
C THR A 42 -8.98 8.52 45.05
N ARG A 43 -10.09 7.94 45.52
CA ARG A 43 -10.71 6.76 44.90
C ARG A 43 -11.14 7.05 43.47
N LYS A 44 -11.80 8.19 43.22
CA LYS A 44 -12.19 8.61 41.84
C LYS A 44 -11.00 8.81 40.93
N GLU A 45 -9.92 9.42 41.45
CA GLU A 45 -8.69 9.59 40.69
C GLU A 45 -8.04 8.24 40.33
N ILE A 46 -7.95 7.34 41.26
CA ILE A 46 -7.41 5.97 41.01
C ILE A 46 -8.25 5.25 39.95
N GLU A 47 -9.58 5.27 40.09
CA GLU A 47 -10.48 4.66 39.10
C GLU A 47 -10.32 5.27 37.70
N ALA A 48 -10.15 6.59 37.62
CA ALA A 48 -9.92 7.29 36.35
C ALA A 48 -8.58 6.91 35.72
N ILE A 49 -7.51 6.80 36.52
CA ILE A 49 -6.18 6.39 36.08
C ILE A 49 -6.21 4.94 35.54
N ILE A 50 -6.85 4.02 36.28
CA ILE A 50 -6.99 2.62 35.87
C ILE A 50 -7.75 2.53 34.55
N LYS A 51 -8.89 3.19 34.46
CA LYS A 51 -9.73 3.20 33.24
C LYS A 51 -8.98 3.75 32.01
N LYS A 52 -8.19 4.82 32.22
CA LYS A 52 -7.36 5.38 31.17
C LYS A 52 -6.25 4.40 30.73
N ALA A 53 -5.57 3.79 31.70
CA ALA A 53 -4.51 2.83 31.42
C ALA A 53 -5.03 1.59 30.67
N GLU A 54 -6.21 1.09 31.04
CA GLU A 54 -6.86 -0.02 30.31
C GLU A 54 -7.26 0.36 28.88
N ALA A 55 -7.83 1.56 28.70
CA ALA A 55 -8.18 2.06 27.37
C ALA A 55 -6.94 2.24 26.48
N ASP A 56 -5.87 2.81 27.01
CA ASP A 56 -4.60 3.02 26.30
C ASP A 56 -3.94 1.66 25.94
N ALA A 57 -3.94 0.70 26.87
CA ALA A 57 -3.42 -0.63 26.62
C ALA A 57 -4.21 -1.37 25.53
N LYS A 58 -5.54 -1.30 25.57
CA LYS A 58 -6.41 -1.88 24.53
C LYS A 58 -6.19 -1.24 23.18
N SER A 59 -6.08 0.08 23.12
CA SER A 59 -5.82 0.81 21.88
C SER A 59 -4.47 0.43 21.28
N LYS A 60 -3.40 0.38 22.08
CA LYS A 60 -2.07 -0.05 21.64
C LYS A 60 -2.06 -1.51 21.15
N ALA A 61 -2.71 -2.42 21.87
CA ALA A 61 -2.82 -3.82 21.47
C ALA A 61 -3.56 -3.97 20.13
N GLN A 62 -4.65 -3.22 19.93
CA GLN A 62 -5.38 -3.24 18.66
C GLN A 62 -4.55 -2.68 17.51
N ALA A 63 -3.83 -1.57 17.73
CA ALA A 63 -2.95 -0.98 16.73
C ALA A 63 -1.83 -1.95 16.31
N GLU A 64 -1.19 -2.63 17.28
CA GLU A 64 -0.15 -3.61 17.02
C GLU A 64 -0.71 -4.85 16.29
N THR A 65 -1.88 -5.33 16.68
CA THR A 65 -2.57 -6.42 15.97
C THR A 65 -2.82 -6.06 14.51
N ASN A 66 -3.36 -4.86 14.26
CA ASN A 66 -3.62 -4.38 12.91
C ASN A 66 -2.32 -4.24 12.10
N ARG A 67 -1.24 -3.80 12.73
CA ARG A 67 0.10 -3.69 12.11
C ARG A 67 0.62 -5.04 11.68
N ILE A 68 0.55 -6.04 12.57
CA ILE A 68 1.02 -7.41 12.29
C ILE A 68 0.21 -8.05 11.16
N ILE A 69 -1.13 -7.97 11.23
CA ILE A 69 -2.02 -8.51 10.20
C ILE A 69 -1.78 -7.81 8.86
N GLY A 70 -1.64 -6.48 8.86
CA GLY A 70 -1.34 -5.71 7.67
C GLY A 70 -0.01 -6.13 7.02
N ALA A 71 1.05 -6.25 7.82
CA ALA A 71 2.35 -6.72 7.35
C ALA A 71 2.29 -8.15 6.77
N ALA A 72 1.60 -9.06 7.44
CA ALA A 72 1.43 -10.43 6.96
C ALA A 72 0.66 -10.50 5.62
N ARG A 73 -0.39 -9.69 5.47
CA ARG A 73 -1.15 -9.59 4.20
C ARG A 73 -0.29 -9.06 3.05
N LEU A 74 0.51 -8.03 3.30
CA LEU A 74 1.42 -7.48 2.31
C LEU A 74 2.48 -8.51 1.89
N GLU A 75 3.04 -9.23 2.84
CA GLU A 75 4.02 -10.29 2.56
C GLU A 75 3.41 -11.44 1.76
N ALA A 76 2.19 -11.88 2.09
CA ALA A 76 1.47 -12.88 1.32
C ALA A 76 1.23 -12.42 -0.13
N LYS A 77 0.78 -11.18 -0.34
CA LYS A 77 0.63 -10.60 -1.68
C LYS A 77 1.97 -10.58 -2.44
N ARG A 78 3.05 -10.17 -1.78
CA ARG A 78 4.40 -10.15 -2.38
C ARG A 78 4.84 -11.54 -2.86
N ILE A 79 4.64 -12.57 -2.05
CA ILE A 79 4.98 -13.96 -2.43
C ILE A 79 4.20 -14.40 -3.67
N ILE A 80 2.91 -14.09 -3.73
CA ILE A 80 2.06 -14.43 -4.88
C ILE A 80 2.55 -13.69 -6.13
N PHE A 81 2.84 -12.39 -6.03
CA PHE A 81 3.36 -11.61 -7.16
C PHE A 81 4.70 -12.12 -7.65
N ASP A 82 5.64 -12.40 -6.76
CA ASP A 82 6.94 -12.96 -7.12
C ASP A 82 6.82 -14.31 -7.84
N ALA A 83 5.93 -15.18 -7.37
CA ALA A 83 5.67 -16.47 -8.00
C ALA A 83 5.03 -16.28 -9.40
N THR A 84 4.08 -15.38 -9.52
CA THR A 84 3.41 -15.06 -10.79
C THR A 84 4.38 -14.47 -11.80
N ASP A 85 5.22 -13.50 -11.41
CA ASP A 85 6.21 -12.90 -12.33
C ASP A 85 7.26 -13.91 -12.79
N LYS A 86 7.73 -14.78 -11.91
CA LYS A 86 8.64 -15.87 -12.28
C LYS A 86 8.00 -16.82 -13.29
N MET A 87 6.75 -17.21 -13.07
CA MET A 87 5.99 -18.06 -14.00
C MET A 87 5.80 -17.37 -15.36
N MET A 88 5.41 -16.11 -15.36
CA MET A 88 5.23 -15.29 -16.56
C MET A 88 6.55 -15.16 -17.34
N THR A 89 7.63 -14.84 -16.66
CA THR A 89 8.96 -14.71 -17.29
C THR A 89 9.42 -16.02 -17.91
N HIS A 90 9.20 -17.14 -17.23
CA HIS A 90 9.51 -18.45 -17.76
C HIS A 90 8.68 -18.78 -19.03
N ASN A 91 7.38 -18.52 -19.01
CA ASN A 91 6.50 -18.76 -20.15
C ASN A 91 6.83 -17.85 -21.34
N ILE A 92 7.12 -16.56 -21.09
CA ILE A 92 7.57 -15.64 -22.15
C ILE A 92 8.87 -16.14 -22.80
N LYS A 93 9.82 -16.61 -22.00
CA LYS A 93 11.06 -17.20 -22.56
C LYS A 93 10.79 -18.41 -23.44
N LYS A 94 9.93 -19.32 -23.02
CA LYS A 94 9.49 -20.44 -23.87
C LYS A 94 8.83 -19.98 -25.16
N LEU A 95 7.96 -18.96 -25.08
CA LEU A 95 7.32 -18.39 -26.27
C LEU A 95 8.36 -17.75 -27.21
N GLN A 96 9.36 -17.07 -26.68
CA GLN A 96 10.46 -16.52 -27.49
C GLN A 96 11.21 -17.62 -28.25
N ASP A 97 11.48 -18.76 -27.62
CA ASP A 97 12.16 -19.89 -28.28
C ASP A 97 11.28 -20.54 -29.39
N ILE A 98 9.97 -20.64 -29.14
CA ILE A 98 9.01 -21.08 -30.17
C ILE A 98 8.97 -20.10 -31.35
N LEU A 99 8.90 -18.79 -31.06
CA LEU A 99 8.87 -17.73 -32.08
C LEU A 99 10.16 -17.68 -32.90
N LYS A 100 11.33 -17.92 -32.28
CA LYS A 100 12.60 -18.06 -33.02
C LYS A 100 12.55 -19.21 -34.02
N SER A 101 12.01 -20.37 -33.61
CA SER A 101 11.83 -21.53 -34.49
C SER A 101 10.81 -21.23 -35.61
N TYR A 102 9.70 -20.55 -35.25
CA TYR A 102 8.69 -20.13 -36.22
C TYR A 102 9.24 -19.16 -37.26
N ALA A 103 10.12 -18.23 -36.84
CA ALA A 103 10.75 -17.23 -37.72
C ALA A 103 11.60 -17.85 -38.85
N SER A 104 11.87 -19.14 -38.83
CA SER A 104 12.58 -19.88 -39.89
C SER A 104 11.62 -20.58 -40.88
N THR A 105 10.31 -20.48 -40.70
CA THR A 105 9.32 -21.21 -41.50
C THR A 105 8.81 -20.39 -42.71
N GLU A 106 8.29 -21.09 -43.73
CA GLU A 106 7.63 -20.44 -44.87
C GLU A 106 6.35 -19.66 -44.46
N SER A 107 5.67 -20.11 -43.41
CA SER A 107 4.51 -19.41 -42.86
C SER A 107 4.89 -18.06 -42.30
N TYR A 108 6.07 -17.91 -41.67
CA TYR A 108 6.58 -16.66 -41.20
C TYR A 108 6.89 -15.67 -42.35
N LYS A 109 7.45 -16.16 -43.46
CA LYS A 109 7.71 -15.31 -44.62
C LYS A 109 6.44 -14.66 -45.18
N LYS A 110 5.33 -15.40 -45.21
CA LYS A 110 4.01 -14.87 -45.58
C LYS A 110 3.54 -13.80 -44.56
N LEU A 111 3.66 -14.10 -43.26
CA LEU A 111 3.28 -13.19 -42.21
C LEU A 111 4.03 -11.86 -42.29
N VAL A 112 5.35 -11.87 -42.49
CA VAL A 112 6.17 -10.66 -42.57
C VAL A 112 5.75 -9.78 -43.77
N VAL A 113 5.42 -10.40 -44.91
CA VAL A 113 4.90 -9.69 -46.07
C VAL A 113 3.54 -9.05 -45.79
N ASP A 114 2.67 -9.75 -45.07
CA ASP A 114 1.35 -9.21 -44.72
C ASP A 114 1.45 -8.10 -43.64
N MET A 115 2.38 -8.23 -42.69
CA MET A 115 2.73 -7.13 -41.77
C MET A 115 3.21 -5.89 -42.53
N ALA A 116 4.07 -6.06 -43.54
CA ALA A 116 4.57 -4.97 -44.37
C ALA A 116 3.47 -4.29 -45.18
N LYS A 117 2.53 -5.04 -45.75
CA LYS A 117 1.34 -4.51 -46.42
C LYS A 117 0.47 -3.72 -45.45
N TYR A 118 0.22 -4.29 -44.27
CA TYR A 118 -0.56 -3.61 -43.22
C TYR A 118 0.08 -2.29 -42.80
N ALA A 119 1.38 -2.30 -42.50
CA ALA A 119 2.14 -1.12 -42.14
C ALA A 119 2.08 -0.02 -43.23
N THR A 120 2.29 -0.43 -44.49
CA THR A 120 2.21 0.50 -45.64
C THR A 120 0.81 1.07 -45.83
N SER A 121 -0.24 0.28 -45.54
CA SER A 121 -1.63 0.77 -45.62
C SER A 121 -1.94 1.80 -44.54
N ARG A 122 -1.29 1.69 -43.36
CA ARG A 122 -1.49 2.62 -42.24
C ARG A 122 -0.64 3.88 -42.33
N LEU A 123 0.62 3.75 -42.73
CA LEU A 123 1.61 4.82 -42.75
C LEU A 123 1.76 5.51 -44.12
N GLY A 124 1.09 4.95 -45.13
CA GLY A 124 1.14 5.46 -46.52
C GLY A 124 2.24 4.79 -47.39
N LYS A 125 2.13 4.96 -48.71
CA LYS A 125 3.00 4.36 -49.72
C LYS A 125 4.47 4.76 -49.60
N GLY A 126 4.81 5.78 -48.83
CA GLY A 126 6.17 6.24 -48.54
C GLY A 126 6.81 5.61 -47.31
N ALA A 127 6.15 4.69 -46.66
CA ALA A 127 6.66 4.06 -45.42
C ALA A 127 7.96 3.28 -45.62
N PHE A 128 8.87 3.40 -44.66
CA PHE A 128 10.11 2.65 -44.58
C PHE A 128 9.95 1.50 -43.58
N ILE A 129 10.48 0.34 -43.93
CA ILE A 129 10.38 -0.87 -43.10
C ILE A 129 11.77 -1.25 -42.62
N ALA A 130 11.97 -1.28 -41.32
CA ALA A 130 13.10 -1.91 -40.66
C ALA A 130 12.77 -3.36 -40.33
N CYS A 131 13.62 -4.29 -40.71
CA CYS A 131 13.44 -5.74 -40.51
C CYS A 131 14.78 -6.40 -40.20
N ARG A 132 14.77 -7.68 -39.90
CA ARG A 132 15.97 -8.50 -39.75
C ARG A 132 16.73 -8.60 -41.07
N LYS A 133 17.99 -8.92 -40.97
CA LYS A 133 18.85 -9.13 -42.14
C LYS A 133 18.31 -10.21 -43.10
N GLU A 134 17.80 -11.31 -42.52
CA GLU A 134 17.26 -12.45 -43.24
C GLU A 134 16.00 -12.09 -44.04
N ASP A 135 15.22 -11.11 -43.56
CA ASP A 135 13.93 -10.73 -44.14
C ASP A 135 14.07 -9.62 -45.21
N LYS A 136 15.22 -8.94 -45.25
CA LYS A 136 15.47 -7.80 -46.17
C LYS A 136 15.24 -8.15 -47.63
N GLN A 137 15.83 -9.24 -48.11
CA GLN A 137 15.73 -9.66 -49.50
C GLN A 137 14.27 -9.96 -49.87
N LEU A 138 13.57 -10.73 -49.04
CA LEU A 138 12.16 -11.07 -49.24
C LEU A 138 11.27 -9.82 -49.40
N LEU A 139 11.43 -8.83 -48.51
CA LEU A 139 10.62 -7.63 -48.53
C LEU A 139 11.00 -6.71 -49.70
N ASN A 140 12.30 -6.62 -50.06
CA ASN A 140 12.77 -5.85 -51.19
C ASN A 140 12.23 -6.41 -52.51
N ASP A 141 12.25 -7.71 -52.70
CA ASP A 141 11.69 -8.43 -53.89
C ASP A 141 10.15 -8.17 -54.03
N LYS A 142 9.47 -7.86 -52.93
CA LYS A 142 8.05 -7.48 -52.94
C LYS A 142 7.80 -5.99 -53.12
N GLY A 143 8.85 -5.19 -53.31
CA GLY A 143 8.76 -3.76 -53.62
C GLY A 143 8.57 -2.83 -52.43
N PHE A 144 8.84 -3.30 -51.21
CA PHE A 144 8.80 -2.45 -49.99
C PHE A 144 10.08 -1.63 -49.88
N LYS A 145 9.95 -0.42 -49.34
CA LYS A 145 11.12 0.43 -49.02
C LYS A 145 11.73 0.00 -47.71
N ILE A 146 12.95 -0.47 -47.75
CA ILE A 146 13.65 -0.96 -46.55
C ILE A 146 14.49 0.17 -45.96
N ALA A 147 14.43 0.29 -44.61
CA ALA A 147 15.30 1.22 -43.88
C ALA A 147 16.75 0.68 -43.84
N ASP A 148 17.73 1.60 -43.80
CA ASP A 148 19.16 1.24 -43.77
C ASP A 148 19.53 0.50 -42.48
N ASN A 149 18.89 0.83 -41.38
CA ASN A 149 19.14 0.22 -40.06
C ASN A 149 18.60 -1.20 -39.99
N GLU A 150 19.44 -2.15 -39.59
CA GLU A 150 19.03 -3.52 -39.29
C GLU A 150 18.34 -3.58 -37.96
N LEU A 151 17.22 -4.34 -37.90
CA LEU A 151 16.49 -4.58 -36.67
C LEU A 151 16.98 -5.90 -36.03
N GLN A 152 17.51 -5.80 -34.82
CA GLN A 152 17.85 -6.98 -34.04
C GLN A 152 16.63 -7.42 -33.23
N CYS A 153 15.86 -8.37 -33.77
CA CYS A 153 14.65 -8.90 -33.15
C CYS A 153 14.50 -10.40 -33.47
N ILE A 154 13.60 -11.07 -32.76
CA ILE A 154 13.24 -12.47 -33.03
C ILE A 154 12.53 -12.60 -34.39
N GLY A 155 11.66 -11.63 -34.68
CA GLY A 155 10.90 -11.58 -35.93
C GLY A 155 9.95 -10.40 -35.97
N GLY A 156 9.31 -10.19 -37.12
CA GLY A 156 8.44 -9.06 -37.36
C GLY A 156 9.17 -7.87 -37.97
N ILE A 157 8.52 -6.69 -37.96
CA ILE A 157 9.02 -5.47 -38.58
C ILE A 157 8.72 -4.25 -37.71
N LYS A 158 9.48 -3.18 -37.89
CA LYS A 158 9.13 -1.81 -37.53
C LYS A 158 8.93 -0.98 -38.78
N ALA A 159 7.89 -0.19 -38.81
CA ALA A 159 7.63 0.68 -39.95
C ALA A 159 7.54 2.12 -39.52
N PHE A 160 8.01 3.00 -40.36
CA PHE A 160 8.03 4.43 -40.14
C PHE A 160 7.37 5.13 -41.34
N ASP A 161 6.67 6.22 -41.11
CA ASP A 161 6.19 7.07 -42.15
C ASP A 161 7.36 7.80 -42.88
N SER A 162 7.05 8.45 -43.99
CA SER A 162 8.08 9.17 -44.79
C SER A 162 8.81 10.30 -44.03
N SER A 163 8.15 10.86 -43.02
CA SER A 163 8.71 11.92 -42.15
C SER A 163 9.37 11.37 -40.86
N LYS A 164 9.27 10.08 -40.63
CA LYS A 164 9.75 9.40 -39.40
C LYS A 164 9.08 9.93 -38.11
N THR A 165 7.90 10.51 -38.23
CA THR A 165 7.15 11.02 -37.08
C THR A 165 6.20 9.96 -36.49
N LEU A 166 5.75 9.00 -37.29
CA LEU A 166 4.91 7.89 -36.88
C LEU A 166 5.68 6.58 -37.00
N GLU A 167 5.64 5.79 -35.95
CA GLU A 167 6.24 4.47 -35.89
C GLU A 167 5.15 3.42 -35.59
N LEU A 168 5.23 2.29 -36.29
CA LEU A 168 4.41 1.12 -36.05
C LEU A 168 5.34 -0.07 -35.76
N ASP A 169 5.36 -0.53 -34.52
CA ASP A 169 6.15 -1.68 -34.09
C ASP A 169 5.31 -2.96 -34.14
N LEU A 170 5.64 -3.86 -35.06
CA LEU A 170 5.03 -5.17 -35.26
C LEU A 170 6.05 -6.29 -35.00
N THR A 171 7.04 -6.05 -34.14
CA THR A 171 7.99 -7.08 -33.71
C THR A 171 7.34 -8.08 -32.75
N PHE A 172 7.86 -9.29 -32.73
CA PHE A 172 7.41 -10.31 -31.78
C PHE A 172 7.70 -9.91 -30.35
N GLU A 173 8.77 -9.18 -30.11
CA GLU A 173 9.10 -8.62 -28.79
C GLU A 173 8.02 -7.68 -28.27
N GLU A 174 7.54 -6.77 -29.11
CA GLU A 174 6.49 -5.83 -28.73
C GLU A 174 5.16 -6.55 -28.49
N LEU A 175 4.80 -7.51 -29.32
CA LEU A 175 3.62 -8.36 -29.13
C LEU A 175 3.67 -9.15 -27.81
N LEU A 176 4.84 -9.70 -27.47
CA LEU A 176 5.04 -10.41 -26.21
C LEU A 176 4.99 -9.46 -25.00
N ARG A 177 5.54 -8.24 -25.14
CA ARG A 177 5.48 -7.21 -24.10
C ARG A 177 4.03 -6.81 -23.80
N MET A 178 3.26 -6.49 -24.84
CA MET A 178 1.84 -6.14 -24.71
C MET A 178 1.03 -7.28 -24.07
N LYS A 179 1.28 -8.53 -24.48
CA LYS A 179 0.60 -9.69 -23.90
C LYS A 179 1.01 -9.96 -22.45
N LYS A 180 2.26 -9.78 -22.08
CA LYS A 180 2.72 -9.87 -20.68
C LYS A 180 1.99 -8.84 -19.82
N GLU A 181 1.94 -7.60 -20.26
CA GLU A 181 1.26 -6.51 -19.53
C GLU A 181 -0.24 -6.80 -19.34
N GLN A 182 -0.91 -7.22 -20.41
CA GLN A 182 -2.33 -7.59 -20.34
C GLN A 182 -2.58 -8.71 -19.33
N LEU A 183 -1.83 -9.82 -19.42
CA LEU A 183 -1.98 -10.95 -18.51
C LEU A 183 -1.63 -10.58 -17.06
N THR A 184 -0.63 -9.74 -16.87
CA THR A 184 -0.28 -9.24 -15.53
C THR A 184 -1.45 -8.45 -14.93
N ALA A 185 -2.06 -7.55 -15.70
CA ALA A 185 -3.23 -6.79 -15.25
C ALA A 185 -4.42 -7.69 -14.88
N GLU A 186 -4.74 -8.68 -15.73
CA GLU A 186 -5.82 -9.64 -15.46
C GLU A 186 -5.59 -10.48 -14.19
N ILE A 187 -4.33 -10.83 -13.90
CA ILE A 187 -3.98 -11.58 -12.69
C ILE A 187 -4.09 -10.67 -11.45
N MET A 188 -3.63 -9.42 -11.56
CA MET A 188 -3.71 -8.46 -10.47
C MET A 188 -5.17 -8.21 -10.03
N GLU A 189 -6.08 -8.05 -10.98
CA GLU A 189 -7.51 -7.87 -10.73
C GLU A 189 -8.15 -9.06 -9.96
N LYS A 190 -7.64 -10.28 -10.16
CA LYS A 190 -8.14 -11.48 -9.47
C LYS A 190 -7.57 -11.72 -8.08
N ILE A 191 -6.50 -11.00 -7.70
CA ILE A 191 -5.82 -11.14 -6.41
C ILE A 191 -6.30 -10.08 -5.40
N GLU A 192 -6.90 -8.98 -5.88
CA GLU A 192 -7.54 -7.99 -5.02
C GLU A 192 -8.86 -8.49 -4.43
#